data_7a23a15db901ab3758512199d04a1ee5
#
_entry.id   7a23a15db901ab3758512199d04a1ee5
#
_cell.length_a   1.000
_cell.length_b   1.000
_cell.length_c   1.000
_cell.angle_alpha   90.00
_cell.angle_beta   90.00
_cell.angle_gamma   90.00
#
_symmetry.space_group_name_H-M   'P 1'
#
loop_
_entity.id
_entity.type
_entity.pdbx_description
1 polymer ?
#
loop_
_entity_poly.entity_id
_entity_poly.type
_entity_poly.pdbx_seq_one_letter_code
_entity_poly.pdbx_strand_id
1 'polypeptide(L)'
;MTEMRITFGMQLDGQRATLACNRLGVLTVGPQGLLDILETQLGLVARQPCAAQRTAAYRDCLAHCNNALRFYHASFSADELGVAAALLAWRDDLYLHGWDGRVNADASQRLKDLAEVEIKAREMVAPSLGQRLQNVAVALAKRCAPIKSVLLADDWDVYPSGWQAVLHHLPHERLETPVGKAHGFLGQLQALLRKSLAGEQVTPMPWQEDGTVKVVQAQTRVLAASWLSRSLGDGAQTLLVASTEGGCLDGHLVGANQARHGLNGSSDLRPALQILPLAMELLWAPLNYPVLLQFLTHPICPIRLFARRQLATKVSSMPGIVGAEWEKVLERIAEHYGAEAPHVRASIDDWLETPAFSPDEGAPLNEVLLRVQRLLAFFQPRLGHKEPAHSLAARAGYAQCEAALEALETLQLQGVEQLRPGSCSRSSSKLLRAVQIIRCWLPRSAPI
;
A
#
# COMPACT_ATOMS: atom_id res chain seq x y z
N MET A 1 29.47 11.90 -21.15
CA MET A 1 28.29 11.39 -20.42
C MET A 1 27.90 10.07 -21.07
N THR A 2 27.75 9.01 -20.27
CA THR A 2 27.36 7.70 -20.80
C THR A 2 25.90 7.75 -21.20
N GLU A 3 25.61 7.56 -22.48
CA GLU A 3 24.23 7.53 -22.99
C GLU A 3 23.49 6.31 -22.41
N MET A 4 22.33 6.55 -21.76
CA MET A 4 21.53 5.50 -21.14
C MET A 4 20.58 4.84 -22.14
N ARG A 5 20.48 3.50 -22.07
CA ARG A 5 19.43 2.71 -22.72
C ARG A 5 18.49 2.18 -21.64
N ILE A 6 17.20 2.39 -21.81
CA ILE A 6 16.19 2.06 -20.80
C ILE A 6 15.17 1.10 -21.40
N THR A 7 14.91 -0.02 -20.75
CA THR A 7 13.71 -0.83 -21.00
C THR A 7 12.64 -0.38 -20.03
N PHE A 8 11.52 0.09 -20.56
CA PHE A 8 10.41 0.65 -19.77
C PHE A 8 9.13 -0.16 -19.96
N GLY A 9 8.48 -0.49 -18.86
CA GLY A 9 7.16 -1.12 -18.84
C GLY A 9 6.41 -0.84 -17.54
N MET A 10 5.07 -0.84 -17.59
CA MET A 10 4.22 -0.44 -16.48
C MET A 10 4.35 -1.34 -15.24
N GLN A 11 4.86 -2.55 -15.39
CA GLN A 11 5.00 -3.54 -14.31
C GLN A 11 6.46 -3.83 -13.93
N LEU A 12 7.43 -3.03 -14.41
CA LEU A 12 8.85 -3.33 -14.22
C LEU A 12 9.48 -2.71 -12.97
N ASP A 13 8.74 -1.89 -12.21
CA ASP A 13 9.24 -1.40 -10.92
C ASP A 13 9.37 -2.55 -9.91
N GLY A 14 10.52 -2.61 -9.23
CA GLY A 14 10.80 -3.62 -8.21
C GLY A 14 11.10 -5.02 -8.75
N GLN A 15 11.03 -5.24 -10.06
CA GLN A 15 11.49 -6.49 -10.66
C GLN A 15 13.02 -6.48 -10.71
N ARG A 16 13.64 -7.43 -10.03
CA ARG A 16 15.06 -7.72 -10.26
C ARG A 16 15.17 -8.30 -11.66
N ALA A 17 15.61 -7.49 -12.60
CA ALA A 17 16.00 -8.04 -13.90
C ALA A 17 17.07 -9.12 -13.64
N THR A 18 16.74 -10.37 -13.91
CA THR A 18 17.71 -11.47 -13.95
C THR A 18 18.56 -11.29 -15.19
N LEU A 19 19.33 -10.19 -15.22
CA LEU A 19 20.30 -9.99 -16.27
C LEU A 19 21.48 -10.93 -16.00
N ALA A 20 21.79 -11.74 -16.98
CA ALA A 20 22.98 -12.60 -16.95
C ALA A 20 24.28 -11.80 -16.74
N CYS A 21 24.26 -10.50 -16.95
CA CYS A 21 25.35 -9.57 -16.65
C CYS A 21 24.80 -8.15 -16.46
N ASN A 22 25.28 -7.46 -15.44
CA ASN A 22 25.06 -6.02 -15.29
C ASN A 22 25.84 -5.26 -16.35
N ARG A 23 25.15 -4.47 -17.17
CA ARG A 23 25.77 -3.58 -18.15
C ARG A 23 25.62 -2.14 -17.72
N LEU A 24 26.72 -1.41 -17.66
CA LEU A 24 26.68 0.02 -17.34
C LEU A 24 25.89 0.77 -18.43
N GLY A 25 24.97 1.64 -18.03
CA GLY A 25 24.13 2.42 -18.94
C GLY A 25 22.93 1.68 -19.54
N VAL A 26 22.63 0.44 -19.07
CA VAL A 26 21.42 -0.31 -19.46
C VAL A 26 20.56 -0.51 -18.21
N LEU A 27 19.34 -0.02 -18.22
CA LEU A 27 18.41 -0.08 -17.09
C LEU A 27 17.08 -0.69 -17.52
N THR A 28 16.46 -1.46 -16.62
CA THR A 28 15.08 -1.92 -16.75
C THR A 28 14.29 -1.32 -15.60
N VAL A 29 13.27 -0.53 -15.92
CA VAL A 29 12.52 0.26 -14.94
C VAL A 29 11.04 0.31 -15.27
N GLY A 30 10.25 0.47 -14.23
CA GLY A 30 8.83 0.81 -14.34
C GLY A 30 8.58 2.31 -14.19
N PRO A 31 7.30 2.70 -13.97
CA PRO A 31 6.87 4.09 -13.89
C PRO A 31 7.64 4.94 -12.89
N GLN A 32 7.86 4.43 -11.68
CA GLN A 32 8.59 5.17 -10.66
C GLN A 32 10.06 5.35 -11.04
N GLY A 33 10.71 4.27 -11.49
CA GLY A 33 12.12 4.30 -11.86
C GLY A 33 12.41 5.24 -13.04
N LEU A 34 11.57 5.24 -14.08
CA LEU A 34 11.73 6.16 -15.22
C LEU A 34 11.50 7.61 -14.81
N LEU A 35 10.47 7.87 -14.00
CA LEU A 35 10.18 9.22 -13.51
C LEU A 35 11.33 9.77 -12.68
N ASP A 36 11.87 8.99 -11.74
CA ASP A 36 12.98 9.41 -10.88
C ASP A 36 14.25 9.74 -11.71
N ILE A 37 14.52 8.95 -12.76
CA ILE A 37 15.61 9.24 -13.70
C ILE A 37 15.38 10.57 -14.41
N LEU A 38 14.19 10.77 -14.97
CA LEU A 38 13.86 12.00 -15.72
C LEU A 38 13.87 13.24 -14.82
N GLU A 39 13.27 13.18 -13.64
CA GLU A 39 13.29 14.29 -12.68
C GLU A 39 14.72 14.63 -12.25
N THR A 40 15.55 13.60 -11.99
CA THR A 40 16.97 13.82 -11.66
C THR A 40 17.72 14.51 -12.80
N GLN A 41 17.56 14.04 -14.03
CA GLN A 41 18.24 14.61 -15.20
C GLN A 41 17.76 16.03 -15.53
N LEU A 42 16.50 16.32 -15.26
CA LEU A 42 15.89 17.62 -15.53
C LEU A 42 15.99 18.61 -14.34
N GLY A 43 16.50 18.16 -13.18
CA GLY A 43 16.58 18.98 -11.97
C GLY A 43 15.21 19.30 -11.37
N LEU A 44 14.25 18.38 -11.50
CA LEU A 44 12.87 18.52 -10.99
C LEU A 44 12.65 17.74 -9.69
N VAL A 45 13.70 17.14 -9.13
CA VAL A 45 13.58 16.33 -7.90
C VAL A 45 13.05 17.18 -6.76
N ALA A 46 11.93 16.76 -6.18
CA ALA A 46 11.36 17.36 -4.99
C ALA A 46 11.02 16.24 -3.98
N ARG A 47 11.13 16.59 -2.68
CA ARG A 47 10.67 15.67 -1.62
C ARG A 47 9.18 15.39 -1.83
N GLN A 48 8.85 14.11 -1.95
CA GLN A 48 7.45 13.67 -2.03
C GLN A 48 6.95 13.35 -0.62
N PRO A 49 5.88 14.00 -0.16
CA PRO A 49 5.26 13.65 1.11
C PRO A 49 4.60 12.27 1.00
N CYS A 50 4.42 11.61 2.14
CA CYS A 50 3.70 10.34 2.18
C CYS A 50 2.24 10.50 1.73
N ALA A 51 1.61 9.39 1.31
CA ALA A 51 0.22 9.39 0.84
C ALA A 51 -0.75 9.92 1.91
N ALA A 52 -0.47 9.64 3.17
CA ALA A 52 -1.27 10.08 4.29
C ALA A 52 -1.23 11.60 4.46
N GLN A 53 -0.07 12.21 4.34
CA GLN A 53 0.10 13.67 4.40
C GLN A 53 -0.63 14.37 3.25
N ARG A 54 -0.55 13.79 2.02
CA ARG A 54 -1.32 14.30 0.87
C ARG A 54 -2.83 14.20 1.11
N THR A 55 -3.29 13.09 1.72
CA THR A 55 -4.71 12.90 2.07
C THR A 55 -5.17 13.93 3.10
N ALA A 56 -4.38 14.19 4.14
CA ALA A 56 -4.67 15.21 5.14
C ALA A 56 -4.77 16.61 4.53
N ALA A 57 -3.83 16.98 3.65
CA ALA A 57 -3.87 18.25 2.94
C ALA A 57 -5.10 18.37 2.02
N TYR A 58 -5.46 17.29 1.32
CA TYR A 58 -6.63 17.29 0.44
C TYR A 58 -7.95 17.33 1.22
N ARG A 59 -8.01 16.69 2.41
CA ARG A 59 -9.14 16.81 3.32
C ARG A 59 -9.42 18.28 3.67
N ASP A 60 -8.39 19.08 3.95
CA ASP A 60 -8.56 20.50 4.24
C ASP A 60 -9.13 21.26 3.03
N CYS A 61 -8.66 20.95 1.82
CA CYS A 61 -9.22 21.54 0.60
C CYS A 61 -10.71 21.20 0.41
N LEU A 62 -11.09 19.94 0.67
CA LEU A 62 -12.49 19.51 0.62
C LEU A 62 -13.34 20.21 1.69
N ALA A 63 -12.86 20.28 2.93
CA ALA A 63 -13.56 20.94 4.03
C ALA A 63 -13.84 22.41 3.70
N HIS A 64 -12.86 23.12 3.14
CA HIS A 64 -13.01 24.53 2.76
C HIS A 64 -14.05 24.77 1.66
N CYS A 65 -14.15 23.86 0.68
CA CYS A 65 -15.10 23.93 -0.42
C CYS A 65 -16.45 23.28 -0.12
N ASN A 66 -16.59 22.63 1.06
CA ASN A 66 -17.76 21.83 1.40
C ASN A 66 -18.99 22.68 1.67
N ASN A 67 -20.10 22.30 1.06
CA ASN A 67 -21.44 22.82 1.32
C ASN A 67 -22.49 21.76 0.95
N ALA A 68 -23.75 21.98 1.34
CA ALA A 68 -24.85 21.03 1.14
C ALA A 68 -25.14 20.64 -0.34
N LEU A 69 -24.65 21.41 -1.31
CA LEU A 69 -24.86 21.17 -2.74
C LEU A 69 -23.77 20.26 -3.34
N ARG A 70 -22.68 20.01 -2.62
CA ARG A 70 -21.58 19.17 -3.11
C ARG A 70 -21.97 17.70 -3.09
N PHE A 71 -21.63 16.98 -4.16
CA PHE A 71 -21.93 15.55 -4.28
C PHE A 71 -21.31 14.71 -3.15
N TYR A 72 -20.23 15.18 -2.55
CA TYR A 72 -19.51 14.48 -1.47
C TYR A 72 -19.94 14.92 -0.06
N HIS A 73 -20.78 15.95 0.11
CA HIS A 73 -21.11 16.56 1.39
C HIS A 73 -21.54 15.56 2.47
N ALA A 74 -22.53 14.73 2.18
CA ALA A 74 -23.05 13.77 3.15
C ALA A 74 -22.01 12.70 3.56
N SER A 75 -21.26 12.18 2.56
CA SER A 75 -20.21 11.20 2.81
C SER A 75 -19.02 11.82 3.57
N PHE A 76 -18.65 13.05 3.22
CA PHE A 76 -17.57 13.78 3.88
C PHE A 76 -17.90 14.10 5.34
N SER A 77 -19.12 14.46 5.64
CA SER A 77 -19.57 14.68 7.03
C SER A 77 -19.54 13.40 7.88
N ALA A 78 -19.65 12.24 7.23
CA ALA A 78 -19.60 10.94 7.90
C ALA A 78 -18.16 10.41 8.07
N ASP A 79 -17.29 10.58 7.05
CA ASP A 79 -15.89 10.13 7.05
C ASP A 79 -15.01 11.07 6.19
N GLU A 80 -14.50 12.12 6.81
CA GLU A 80 -13.71 13.14 6.12
C GLU A 80 -12.45 12.58 5.47
N LEU A 81 -11.71 11.72 6.18
CA LEU A 81 -10.44 11.18 5.70
C LEU A 81 -10.63 10.09 4.64
N GLY A 82 -11.62 9.21 4.81
CA GLY A 82 -11.90 8.18 3.81
C GLY A 82 -12.38 8.78 2.49
N VAL A 83 -13.24 9.80 2.56
CA VAL A 83 -13.69 10.53 1.35
C VAL A 83 -12.54 11.31 0.73
N ALA A 84 -11.69 11.97 1.54
CA ALA A 84 -10.52 12.67 1.02
C ALA A 84 -9.56 11.72 0.29
N ALA A 85 -9.29 10.53 0.85
CA ALA A 85 -8.45 9.54 0.20
C ALA A 85 -9.05 9.04 -1.13
N ALA A 86 -10.36 8.76 -1.15
CA ALA A 86 -11.04 8.30 -2.36
C ALA A 86 -11.04 9.36 -3.47
N LEU A 87 -11.36 10.60 -3.12
CA LEU A 87 -11.40 11.70 -4.10
C LEU A 87 -10.01 12.15 -4.54
N LEU A 88 -9.00 12.06 -3.66
CA LEU A 88 -7.61 12.27 -4.04
C LEU A 88 -7.12 11.23 -5.05
N ALA A 89 -7.52 9.97 -4.88
CA ALA A 89 -7.20 8.92 -5.85
C ALA A 89 -7.85 9.21 -7.22
N TRP A 90 -9.11 9.64 -7.25
CA TRP A 90 -9.76 10.06 -8.51
C TRP A 90 -9.07 11.26 -9.16
N ARG A 91 -8.70 12.26 -8.36
CA ARG A 91 -7.92 13.41 -8.83
C ARG A 91 -6.60 12.96 -9.47
N ASP A 92 -5.87 12.09 -8.79
CA ASP A 92 -4.58 11.60 -9.27
C ASP A 92 -4.72 10.79 -10.57
N ASP A 93 -5.76 9.97 -10.70
CA ASP A 93 -6.10 9.24 -11.92
C ASP A 93 -6.47 10.19 -13.07
N LEU A 94 -7.27 11.22 -12.82
CA LEU A 94 -7.62 12.22 -13.82
C LEU A 94 -6.37 12.91 -14.37
N TYR A 95 -5.43 13.33 -13.49
CA TYR A 95 -4.16 13.92 -13.92
C TYR A 95 -3.30 12.94 -14.71
N LEU A 96 -3.26 11.67 -14.31
CA LEU A 96 -2.52 10.64 -15.04
C LEU A 96 -3.06 10.44 -16.47
N HIS A 97 -4.37 10.67 -16.66
CA HIS A 97 -5.05 10.59 -17.96
C HIS A 97 -5.20 11.95 -18.67
N GLY A 98 -4.39 12.95 -18.26
CA GLY A 98 -4.24 14.19 -19.01
C GLY A 98 -5.18 15.33 -18.59
N TRP A 99 -5.92 15.18 -17.50
CA TRP A 99 -6.70 16.30 -16.96
C TRP A 99 -5.76 17.43 -16.50
N ASP A 100 -6.14 18.68 -16.78
CA ASP A 100 -5.39 19.87 -16.40
C ASP A 100 -6.00 20.61 -15.20
N GLY A 101 -7.00 20.00 -14.53
CA GLY A 101 -7.73 20.59 -13.40
C GLY A 101 -8.85 21.56 -13.83
N ARG A 102 -9.16 21.65 -15.12
CA ARG A 102 -10.25 22.46 -15.65
C ARG A 102 -11.38 21.58 -16.17
N VAL A 103 -12.55 22.15 -16.31
CA VAL A 103 -13.71 21.44 -16.83
C VAL A 103 -14.48 22.34 -17.79
N ASN A 104 -15.10 21.72 -18.80
CA ASN A 104 -16.01 22.37 -19.72
C ASN A 104 -17.39 22.55 -19.08
N ALA A 105 -18.22 23.43 -19.66
CA ALA A 105 -19.57 23.70 -19.20
C ALA A 105 -20.46 22.43 -19.14
N ASP A 106 -20.26 21.51 -20.08
CA ASP A 106 -21.02 20.27 -20.22
C ASP A 106 -20.54 19.14 -19.31
N ALA A 107 -19.51 19.36 -18.50
CA ALA A 107 -18.99 18.35 -17.59
C ALA A 107 -20.03 17.98 -16.51
N SER A 108 -19.94 16.76 -16.02
CA SER A 108 -20.79 16.28 -14.91
C SER A 108 -20.60 17.16 -13.66
N GLN A 109 -21.65 17.29 -12.83
CA GLN A 109 -21.57 18.06 -11.59
C GLN A 109 -20.43 17.60 -10.66
N ARG A 110 -20.18 16.27 -10.61
CA ARG A 110 -19.07 15.71 -9.82
C ARG A 110 -17.72 16.24 -10.26
N LEU A 111 -17.49 16.34 -11.58
CA LEU A 111 -16.22 16.85 -12.11
C LEU A 111 -16.10 18.36 -11.91
N LYS A 112 -17.22 19.10 -11.98
CA LYS A 112 -17.27 20.54 -11.64
C LYS A 112 -16.91 20.77 -10.18
N ASP A 113 -17.48 20.00 -9.26
CA ASP A 113 -17.17 20.09 -7.84
C ASP A 113 -15.69 19.80 -7.56
N LEU A 114 -15.12 18.76 -8.21
CA LEU A 114 -13.68 18.46 -8.10
C LEU A 114 -12.80 19.58 -8.66
N ALA A 115 -13.19 20.21 -9.77
CA ALA A 115 -12.43 21.32 -10.35
C ALA A 115 -12.41 22.55 -9.46
N GLU A 116 -13.47 22.82 -8.72
CA GLU A 116 -13.48 23.90 -7.72
C GLU A 116 -12.53 23.61 -6.55
N VAL A 117 -12.53 22.36 -6.04
CA VAL A 117 -11.56 21.94 -5.02
C VAL A 117 -10.13 22.03 -5.53
N GLU A 118 -9.93 21.73 -6.82
CA GLU A 118 -8.62 21.76 -7.47
C GLU A 118 -7.96 23.16 -7.46
N ILE A 119 -8.73 24.22 -7.47
CA ILE A 119 -8.19 25.59 -7.40
C ILE A 119 -7.31 25.74 -6.15
N LYS A 120 -7.78 25.24 -5.00
CA LYS A 120 -7.02 25.26 -3.74
C LYS A 120 -6.00 24.12 -3.66
N ALA A 121 -6.37 22.93 -4.16
CA ALA A 121 -5.55 21.73 -4.04
C ALA A 121 -4.22 21.84 -4.81
N ARG A 122 -4.16 22.63 -5.89
CA ARG A 122 -2.90 22.90 -6.62
C ARG A 122 -1.82 23.54 -5.77
N GLU A 123 -2.20 24.34 -4.79
CA GLU A 123 -1.27 25.05 -3.92
C GLU A 123 -0.96 24.26 -2.66
N MET A 124 -1.94 23.53 -2.13
CA MET A 124 -1.88 22.90 -0.82
C MET A 124 -1.43 21.43 -0.87
N VAL A 125 -1.71 20.74 -1.97
CA VAL A 125 -1.46 19.29 -2.09
C VAL A 125 -0.28 19.04 -3.00
N ALA A 126 0.70 18.29 -2.52
CA ALA A 126 1.86 17.93 -3.30
C ALA A 126 1.47 17.24 -4.63
N PRO A 127 2.25 17.45 -5.71
CA PRO A 127 1.91 16.97 -7.04
C PRO A 127 1.68 15.45 -7.09
N SER A 128 0.67 15.04 -7.84
CA SER A 128 0.43 13.64 -8.19
C SER A 128 1.45 13.14 -9.23
N LEU A 129 1.47 11.83 -9.45
CA LEU A 129 2.24 11.22 -10.54
C LEU A 129 1.92 11.91 -11.89
N GLY A 130 0.63 12.11 -12.20
CA GLY A 130 0.21 12.76 -13.45
C GLY A 130 0.72 14.20 -13.57
N GLN A 131 0.68 14.98 -12.49
CA GLN A 131 1.21 16.36 -12.49
C GLN A 131 2.74 16.39 -12.62
N ARG A 132 3.44 15.45 -11.98
CA ARG A 132 4.90 15.30 -12.14
C ARG A 132 5.25 14.97 -13.60
N LEU A 133 4.50 14.06 -14.23
CA LEU A 133 4.65 13.74 -15.66
C LEU A 133 4.40 14.95 -16.56
N GLN A 134 3.39 15.76 -16.28
CA GLN A 134 3.15 17.01 -17.01
C GLN A 134 4.35 17.96 -16.90
N ASN A 135 4.92 18.14 -15.69
CA ASN A 135 6.10 18.96 -15.47
C ASN A 135 7.33 18.41 -16.24
N VAL A 136 7.52 17.09 -16.24
CA VAL A 136 8.58 16.42 -17.00
C VAL A 136 8.39 16.62 -18.51
N ALA A 137 7.18 16.46 -19.05
CA ALA A 137 6.89 16.67 -20.45
C ALA A 137 7.17 18.12 -20.89
N VAL A 138 6.76 19.11 -20.09
CA VAL A 138 7.04 20.54 -20.33
C VAL A 138 8.56 20.82 -20.29
N ALA A 139 9.31 20.17 -19.41
CA ALA A 139 10.76 20.34 -19.35
C ALA A 139 11.45 19.66 -20.52
N LEU A 140 11.02 18.48 -20.94
CA LEU A 140 11.56 17.76 -22.11
C LEU A 140 11.31 18.49 -23.42
N ALA A 141 10.20 19.21 -23.55
CA ALA A 141 9.94 20.07 -24.69
C ALA A 141 10.97 21.22 -24.84
N LYS A 142 11.64 21.61 -23.77
CA LYS A 142 12.62 22.70 -23.75
C LYS A 142 14.08 22.22 -23.80
N ARG A 143 14.37 21.00 -23.34
CA ARG A 143 15.72 20.43 -23.26
C ARG A 143 15.68 18.91 -23.32
N CYS A 144 16.64 18.33 -24.04
CA CYS A 144 16.74 16.88 -24.15
C CYS A 144 17.33 16.24 -22.88
N ALA A 145 16.80 15.08 -22.51
CA ALA A 145 17.44 14.21 -21.51
C ALA A 145 18.55 13.37 -22.19
N PRO A 146 19.62 12.99 -21.48
CA PRO A 146 20.72 12.17 -22.03
C PRO A 146 20.34 10.69 -22.09
N ILE A 147 19.20 10.40 -22.72
CA ILE A 147 18.68 9.04 -22.93
C ILE A 147 18.84 8.72 -24.42
N LYS A 148 19.55 7.62 -24.69
CA LYS A 148 19.81 7.18 -26.06
C LYS A 148 18.62 6.50 -26.69
N SER A 149 17.97 5.62 -25.97
CA SER A 149 16.77 4.92 -26.41
C SER A 149 15.95 4.38 -25.24
N VAL A 150 14.64 4.38 -25.40
CA VAL A 150 13.69 3.73 -24.50
C VAL A 150 13.03 2.58 -25.26
N LEU A 151 13.26 1.35 -24.80
CA LEU A 151 12.60 0.16 -25.33
C LEU A 151 11.31 -0.07 -24.56
N LEU A 152 10.17 0.06 -25.22
CA LEU A 152 8.85 -0.11 -24.63
C LEU A 152 8.51 -1.60 -24.53
N ALA A 153 8.30 -2.09 -23.31
CA ALA A 153 7.94 -3.48 -23.05
C ALA A 153 6.46 -3.77 -23.26
N ASP A 154 5.62 -2.75 -23.14
CA ASP A 154 4.17 -2.83 -23.34
C ASP A 154 3.75 -2.17 -24.67
N ASP A 155 2.55 -2.47 -25.14
CA ASP A 155 1.96 -1.80 -26.28
C ASP A 155 1.63 -0.35 -25.94
N TRP A 156 1.68 0.54 -26.96
CA TRP A 156 1.49 1.97 -26.77
C TRP A 156 0.20 2.34 -26.02
N ASP A 157 -0.88 1.63 -26.32
CA ASP A 157 -2.22 1.89 -25.75
C ASP A 157 -2.33 1.49 -24.26
N VAL A 158 -1.38 0.72 -23.73
CA VAL A 158 -1.31 0.36 -22.32
C VAL A 158 -0.84 1.54 -21.46
N TYR A 159 -0.08 2.46 -22.06
CA TYR A 159 0.45 3.60 -21.34
C TYR A 159 -0.62 4.68 -21.15
N PRO A 160 -0.91 5.15 -19.92
CA PRO A 160 -1.75 6.32 -19.68
C PRO A 160 -1.27 7.54 -20.46
N SER A 161 -2.18 8.44 -20.84
CA SER A 161 -1.86 9.61 -21.67
C SER A 161 -0.75 10.51 -21.09
N GLY A 162 -0.63 10.60 -19.75
CA GLY A 162 0.48 11.30 -19.10
C GLY A 162 1.84 10.70 -19.42
N TRP A 163 1.93 9.36 -19.49
CA TRP A 163 3.15 8.67 -19.92
C TRP A 163 3.38 8.81 -21.42
N GLN A 164 2.35 8.68 -22.24
CA GLN A 164 2.45 8.89 -23.68
C GLN A 164 3.02 10.30 -23.99
N ALA A 165 2.55 11.33 -23.28
CA ALA A 165 3.05 12.69 -23.44
C ALA A 165 4.55 12.80 -23.13
N VAL A 166 5.05 12.12 -22.11
CA VAL A 166 6.50 12.07 -21.79
C VAL A 166 7.27 11.28 -22.85
N LEU A 167 6.78 10.10 -23.22
CA LEU A 167 7.45 9.19 -24.16
C LEU A 167 7.57 9.80 -25.56
N HIS A 168 6.64 10.66 -26.01
CA HIS A 168 6.74 11.40 -27.27
C HIS A 168 7.99 12.28 -27.37
N HIS A 169 8.52 12.73 -26.24
CA HIS A 169 9.76 13.54 -26.21
C HIS A 169 11.04 12.72 -26.10
N LEU A 170 10.93 11.40 -25.99
CA LEU A 170 12.09 10.50 -25.86
C LEU A 170 12.24 9.63 -27.11
N PRO A 171 13.48 9.32 -27.53
CA PRO A 171 13.70 8.33 -28.58
C PRO A 171 13.26 6.96 -28.10
N HIS A 172 12.14 6.46 -28.62
CA HIS A 172 11.56 5.19 -28.17
C HIS A 172 11.31 4.23 -29.31
N GLU A 173 11.40 2.96 -29.00
CA GLU A 173 11.16 1.82 -29.90
C GLU A 173 10.39 0.74 -29.12
N ARG A 174 9.55 0.00 -29.81
CA ARG A 174 8.89 -1.17 -29.21
C ARG A 174 9.91 -2.29 -29.02
N LEU A 175 9.93 -2.91 -27.86
CA LEU A 175 10.69 -4.13 -27.61
C LEU A 175 10.06 -5.27 -28.41
N GLU A 176 10.77 -5.75 -29.42
CA GLU A 176 10.34 -6.94 -30.14
C GLU A 176 10.47 -8.16 -29.21
N THR A 177 9.33 -8.71 -28.82
CA THR A 177 9.31 -9.96 -28.06
C THR A 177 9.46 -11.11 -29.04
N PRO A 178 10.51 -11.97 -28.92
CA PRO A 178 10.64 -13.10 -29.79
C PRO A 178 9.41 -14.00 -29.67
N VAL A 179 8.76 -14.20 -30.79
CA VAL A 179 7.58 -15.05 -30.87
C VAL A 179 8.01 -16.50 -30.78
N GLY A 180 7.80 -17.12 -29.62
CA GLY A 180 7.98 -18.56 -29.47
C GLY A 180 7.14 -19.33 -30.48
N LYS A 181 7.73 -20.29 -31.16
CA LYS A 181 7.01 -21.22 -32.03
C LYS A 181 6.44 -22.34 -31.16
N ALA A 182 5.29 -22.11 -30.56
CA ALA A 182 4.59 -23.19 -29.88
C ALA A 182 4.02 -24.18 -30.93
N HIS A 183 4.05 -25.45 -30.59
CA HIS A 183 3.48 -26.51 -31.40
C HIS A 183 2.08 -26.92 -30.88
N GLY A 184 1.34 -27.67 -31.65
CA GLY A 184 0.06 -28.21 -31.25
C GLY A 184 -1.02 -27.14 -31.08
N PHE A 185 -2.00 -27.42 -30.24
CA PHE A 185 -3.14 -26.53 -29.98
C PHE A 185 -2.74 -25.17 -29.44
N LEU A 186 -1.71 -25.10 -28.56
CA LEU A 186 -1.18 -23.83 -28.06
C LEU A 186 -0.67 -22.94 -29.18
N GLY A 187 0.05 -23.50 -30.16
CA GLY A 187 0.56 -22.73 -31.29
C GLY A 187 -0.56 -22.19 -32.18
N GLN A 188 -1.58 -23.00 -32.43
CA GLN A 188 -2.78 -22.58 -33.19
C GLN A 188 -3.53 -21.48 -32.45
N LEU A 189 -3.73 -21.62 -31.12
CA LEU A 189 -4.38 -20.63 -30.26
C LEU A 189 -3.62 -19.29 -30.26
N GLN A 190 -2.30 -19.32 -30.14
CA GLN A 190 -1.45 -18.13 -30.19
C GLN A 190 -1.56 -17.42 -31.57
N ALA A 191 -1.59 -18.18 -32.67
CA ALA A 191 -1.76 -17.61 -34.01
C ALA A 191 -3.15 -16.95 -34.18
N LEU A 192 -4.18 -17.59 -33.66
CA LEU A 192 -5.55 -17.07 -33.69
C LEU A 192 -5.68 -15.78 -32.88
N LEU A 193 -5.12 -15.74 -31.66
CA LEU A 193 -5.12 -14.57 -30.82
C LEU A 193 -4.39 -13.39 -31.46
N ARG A 194 -3.28 -13.61 -32.15
CA ARG A 194 -2.55 -12.55 -32.87
C ARG A 194 -3.40 -11.97 -34.00
N LYS A 195 -4.10 -12.81 -34.76
CA LYS A 195 -5.00 -12.35 -35.81
C LYS A 195 -6.13 -11.50 -35.23
N SER A 196 -6.73 -11.96 -34.12
CA SER A 196 -7.77 -11.21 -33.42
C SER A 196 -7.27 -9.85 -32.91
N LEU A 197 -6.05 -9.80 -32.33
CA LEU A 197 -5.42 -8.55 -31.89
C LEU A 197 -5.09 -7.61 -33.05
N ALA A 198 -4.81 -8.15 -34.24
CA ALA A 198 -4.63 -7.38 -35.48
C ALA A 198 -5.96 -6.87 -36.09
N GLY A 199 -7.11 -7.14 -35.44
CA GLY A 199 -8.45 -6.75 -35.95
C GLY A 199 -9.01 -7.66 -37.05
N GLU A 200 -8.36 -8.80 -37.33
CA GLU A 200 -8.87 -9.78 -38.29
C GLU A 200 -10.06 -10.55 -37.71
N GLN A 201 -11.03 -10.86 -38.55
CA GLN A 201 -12.10 -11.78 -38.17
C GLN A 201 -11.55 -13.18 -37.98
N VAL A 202 -11.77 -13.76 -36.81
CA VAL A 202 -11.35 -15.11 -36.49
C VAL A 202 -12.54 -16.03 -36.24
N THR A 203 -12.43 -17.25 -36.69
CA THR A 203 -13.43 -18.29 -36.41
C THR A 203 -13.08 -19.04 -35.14
N PRO A 204 -14.07 -19.45 -34.32
CA PRO A 204 -13.84 -20.29 -33.18
C PRO A 204 -13.12 -21.58 -33.55
N MET A 205 -12.12 -21.95 -32.74
CA MET A 205 -11.33 -23.15 -32.95
C MET A 205 -11.81 -24.25 -32.00
N PRO A 206 -12.05 -25.49 -32.49
CA PRO A 206 -12.43 -26.59 -31.62
C PRO A 206 -11.28 -26.94 -30.66
N TRP A 207 -11.65 -27.33 -29.44
CA TRP A 207 -10.70 -27.79 -28.44
C TRP A 207 -9.97 -29.05 -28.88
N GLN A 208 -8.64 -29.10 -28.64
CA GLN A 208 -7.79 -30.26 -28.95
C GLN A 208 -7.08 -30.71 -27.66
N GLU A 209 -7.22 -31.98 -27.31
CA GLU A 209 -6.60 -32.58 -26.13
C GLU A 209 -5.17 -33.09 -26.41
N ASP A 210 -4.31 -32.21 -26.88
CA ASP A 210 -2.89 -32.54 -27.14
C ASP A 210 -1.98 -32.28 -25.93
N GLY A 211 -2.55 -31.85 -24.82
CA GLY A 211 -1.83 -31.59 -23.56
C GLY A 211 -1.04 -30.29 -23.53
N THR A 212 -0.99 -29.50 -24.63
CA THR A 212 -0.27 -28.22 -24.70
C THR A 212 -1.00 -27.11 -23.94
N VAL A 213 -2.33 -27.20 -23.81
CA VAL A 213 -3.16 -26.31 -23.01
C VAL A 213 -4.00 -27.15 -22.04
N LYS A 214 -4.03 -26.73 -20.77
CA LYS A 214 -4.85 -27.35 -19.74
C LYS A 214 -5.72 -26.30 -19.05
N VAL A 215 -7.01 -26.57 -18.95
CA VAL A 215 -7.95 -25.75 -18.18
C VAL A 215 -8.34 -26.54 -16.94
N VAL A 216 -8.10 -25.97 -15.77
CA VAL A 216 -8.42 -26.60 -14.49
C VAL A 216 -9.42 -25.73 -13.75
N GLN A 217 -10.60 -26.29 -13.48
CA GLN A 217 -11.62 -25.63 -12.67
C GLN A 217 -11.69 -26.31 -11.31
N ALA A 218 -11.69 -25.52 -10.25
CA ALA A 218 -11.84 -26.00 -8.89
C ALA A 218 -12.95 -25.23 -8.17
N GLN A 219 -13.61 -25.87 -7.21
CA GLN A 219 -14.68 -25.24 -6.42
C GLN A 219 -14.19 -24.06 -5.57
N THR A 220 -12.93 -24.11 -5.15
CA THR A 220 -12.30 -23.05 -4.35
C THR A 220 -10.90 -22.75 -4.84
N ARG A 221 -10.43 -21.51 -4.60
CA ARG A 221 -9.05 -21.12 -4.89
C ARG A 221 -8.00 -21.95 -4.12
N VAL A 222 -8.36 -22.44 -2.91
CA VAL A 222 -7.49 -23.31 -2.09
C VAL A 222 -7.24 -24.62 -2.80
N LEU A 223 -8.29 -25.24 -3.35
CA LEU A 223 -8.16 -26.48 -4.14
C LEU A 223 -7.37 -26.25 -5.44
N ALA A 224 -7.61 -25.13 -6.12
CA ALA A 224 -6.85 -24.75 -7.32
C ALA A 224 -5.36 -24.57 -7.00
N ALA A 225 -5.03 -23.85 -5.94
CA ALA A 225 -3.65 -23.64 -5.49
C ALA A 225 -2.98 -24.95 -5.04
N SER A 226 -3.70 -25.80 -4.33
CA SER A 226 -3.21 -27.12 -3.93
C SER A 226 -2.93 -28.04 -5.12
N TRP A 227 -3.80 -28.01 -6.12
CA TRP A 227 -3.58 -28.78 -7.35
C TRP A 227 -2.37 -28.23 -8.11
N LEU A 228 -2.30 -26.90 -8.31
CA LEU A 228 -1.21 -26.26 -9.03
C LEU A 228 0.14 -26.52 -8.38
N SER A 229 0.25 -26.37 -7.05
CA SER A 229 1.50 -26.60 -6.32
C SER A 229 2.05 -28.02 -6.45
N ARG A 230 1.17 -29.02 -6.65
CA ARG A 230 1.55 -30.42 -6.89
C ARG A 230 1.87 -30.70 -8.36
N SER A 231 1.30 -29.92 -9.27
CA SER A 231 1.46 -30.09 -10.71
C SER A 231 2.68 -29.37 -11.27
N LEU A 232 3.19 -28.36 -10.54
CA LEU A 232 4.43 -27.68 -10.87
C LEU A 232 5.60 -28.61 -10.54
N GLY A 233 6.35 -29.03 -11.57
CA GLY A 233 7.62 -29.72 -11.40
C GLY A 233 8.70 -28.79 -10.83
N ASP A 234 9.98 -29.17 -10.94
CA ASP A 234 11.15 -28.39 -10.45
C ASP A 234 11.36 -27.00 -11.07
N GLY A 235 10.34 -26.43 -11.56
CA GLY A 235 9.97 -25.01 -11.76
C GLY A 235 10.94 -24.05 -12.45
N ALA A 236 12.13 -24.48 -12.84
CA ALA A 236 13.15 -23.56 -13.36
C ALA A 236 12.77 -22.82 -14.66
N GLN A 237 11.67 -23.18 -15.31
CA GLN A 237 11.18 -22.56 -16.53
C GLN A 237 9.68 -22.24 -16.51
N THR A 238 9.08 -22.12 -15.31
CA THR A 238 7.64 -21.88 -15.17
C THR A 238 7.37 -20.42 -14.85
N LEU A 239 6.54 -19.76 -15.66
CA LEU A 239 6.00 -18.43 -15.37
C LEU A 239 4.65 -18.58 -14.68
N LEU A 240 4.54 -18.05 -13.46
CA LEU A 240 3.29 -17.99 -12.70
C LEU A 240 2.68 -16.58 -12.83
N VAL A 241 1.47 -16.51 -13.37
CA VAL A 241 0.69 -15.28 -13.45
C VAL A 241 -0.54 -15.42 -12.56
N ALA A 242 -0.64 -14.57 -11.53
CA ALA A 242 -1.77 -14.54 -10.62
C ALA A 242 -2.45 -13.17 -10.68
N SER A 243 -3.73 -13.13 -10.99
CA SER A 243 -4.51 -11.88 -11.03
C SER A 243 -4.84 -11.33 -9.64
N THR A 244 -4.99 -12.22 -8.64
CA THR A 244 -5.35 -11.86 -7.26
C THR A 244 -4.74 -12.85 -6.27
N GLU A 245 -4.45 -12.38 -5.05
CA GLU A 245 -4.16 -13.20 -3.87
C GLU A 245 -3.15 -14.36 -4.06
N GLY A 246 -2.02 -14.08 -4.70
CA GLY A 246 -0.93 -15.05 -4.88
C GLY A 246 -0.42 -15.71 -3.58
N GLY A 247 -0.76 -15.13 -2.41
CA GLY A 247 -0.39 -15.66 -1.11
C GLY A 247 -0.92 -17.05 -0.80
N CYS A 248 -2.12 -17.35 -1.26
CA CYS A 248 -2.68 -18.68 -1.13
C CYS A 248 -1.81 -19.70 -1.88
N LEU A 249 -1.39 -19.37 -3.10
CA LEU A 249 -0.52 -20.24 -3.90
C LEU A 249 0.87 -20.40 -3.25
N ASP A 250 1.50 -19.29 -2.81
CA ASP A 250 2.79 -19.35 -2.11
C ASP A 250 2.74 -20.22 -0.85
N GLY A 251 1.64 -20.19 -0.10
CA GLY A 251 1.43 -21.06 1.05
C GLY A 251 1.39 -22.55 0.66
N HIS A 252 0.69 -22.88 -0.42
CA HIS A 252 0.62 -24.25 -0.93
C HIS A 252 1.94 -24.75 -1.55
N LEU A 253 2.70 -23.87 -2.22
CA LEU A 253 4.03 -24.18 -2.73
C LEU A 253 4.98 -24.59 -1.59
N VAL A 254 4.98 -23.83 -0.48
CA VAL A 254 5.77 -24.18 0.71
C VAL A 254 5.31 -25.50 1.31
N GLY A 255 4.00 -25.74 1.40
CA GLY A 255 3.43 -27.01 1.86
C GLY A 255 3.79 -28.21 0.97
N ALA A 256 4.11 -27.97 -0.31
CA ALA A 256 4.60 -28.95 -1.27
C ALA A 256 6.14 -29.00 -1.37
N ASN A 257 6.87 -28.44 -0.40
CA ASN A 257 8.34 -28.33 -0.38
C ASN A 257 8.95 -27.56 -1.58
N GLN A 258 8.18 -26.64 -2.17
CA GLN A 258 8.66 -25.79 -3.24
C GLN A 258 9.03 -24.39 -2.72
N ALA A 259 9.85 -23.68 -3.46
CA ALA A 259 10.23 -22.32 -3.12
C ALA A 259 9.02 -21.35 -3.23
N ARG A 260 9.00 -20.33 -2.38
CA ARG A 260 8.08 -19.20 -2.56
C ARG A 260 8.47 -18.39 -3.79
N HIS A 261 7.50 -17.98 -4.57
CA HIS A 261 7.71 -17.11 -5.73
C HIS A 261 7.47 -15.62 -5.43
N GLY A 262 7.10 -15.29 -4.19
CA GLY A 262 6.86 -13.90 -3.79
C GLY A 262 5.60 -13.30 -4.45
N LEU A 263 4.62 -14.14 -4.74
CA LEU A 263 3.34 -13.74 -5.35
C LEU A 263 2.47 -12.88 -4.40
N ASN A 264 2.92 -12.72 -3.16
CA ASN A 264 2.32 -11.82 -2.19
C ASN A 264 2.86 -10.41 -2.39
N GLY A 265 1.96 -9.48 -2.68
CA GLY A 265 2.21 -8.09 -2.33
C GLY A 265 2.46 -7.91 -0.83
N SER A 266 2.81 -6.71 -0.40
CA SER A 266 2.88 -6.38 1.03
C SER A 266 1.54 -6.72 1.68
N SER A 267 1.53 -7.70 2.59
CA SER A 267 0.33 -8.06 3.33
C SER A 267 0.19 -7.15 4.55
N ASP A 268 -0.95 -6.46 4.68
CA ASP A 268 -1.31 -5.71 5.88
C ASP A 268 -1.40 -6.63 7.12
N LEU A 269 -1.42 -7.96 6.90
CA LEU A 269 -1.42 -8.97 7.98
C LEU A 269 -0.02 -9.30 8.50
N ARG A 270 1.04 -8.63 8.04
CA ARG A 270 2.37 -8.78 8.63
C ARG A 270 2.36 -8.26 10.06
N PRO A 271 2.93 -9.00 11.03
CA PRO A 271 2.87 -8.59 12.44
C PRO A 271 3.33 -7.17 12.70
N ALA A 272 4.43 -6.72 12.08
CA ALA A 272 4.93 -5.37 12.27
C ALA A 272 3.96 -4.26 11.82
N LEU A 273 3.07 -4.55 10.86
CA LEU A 273 2.08 -3.60 10.35
C LEU A 273 0.75 -3.65 11.12
N GLN A 274 0.54 -4.67 11.96
CA GLN A 274 -0.68 -4.80 12.75
C GLN A 274 -0.62 -4.08 14.10
N ILE A 275 0.59 -3.85 14.62
CA ILE A 275 0.72 -3.31 15.99
C ILE A 275 0.19 -1.87 16.11
N LEU A 276 0.38 -1.03 15.10
CA LEU A 276 -0.15 0.34 15.12
C LEU A 276 -1.69 0.36 15.14
N PRO A 277 -2.41 -0.34 14.23
CA PRO A 277 -3.88 -0.41 14.33
C PRO A 277 -4.38 -0.96 15.66
N LEU A 278 -3.75 -2.02 16.20
CA LEU A 278 -4.13 -2.58 17.49
C LEU A 278 -3.94 -1.57 18.63
N ALA A 279 -2.81 -0.86 18.63
CA ALA A 279 -2.54 0.18 19.63
C ALA A 279 -3.54 1.35 19.54
N MET A 280 -3.98 1.72 18.35
CA MET A 280 -4.99 2.77 18.14
C MET A 280 -6.38 2.34 18.60
N GLU A 281 -6.74 1.07 18.38
CA GLU A 281 -8.04 0.55 18.82
C GLU A 281 -8.19 0.54 20.34
N LEU A 282 -7.10 0.46 21.09
CA LEU A 282 -7.12 0.54 22.56
C LEU A 282 -7.41 1.95 23.10
N LEU A 283 -7.50 2.97 22.25
CA LEU A 283 -7.90 4.34 22.64
C LEU A 283 -9.41 4.47 22.88
N TRP A 284 -10.23 3.53 22.42
CA TRP A 284 -11.67 3.69 22.36
C TRP A 284 -12.40 3.03 23.53
N ALA A 285 -13.41 3.73 24.06
CA ALA A 285 -14.37 3.20 25.04
C ALA A 285 -15.65 2.71 24.32
N PRO A 286 -16.27 1.61 24.77
CA PRO A 286 -15.77 0.68 25.79
C PRO A 286 -14.57 -0.14 25.28
N LEU A 287 -13.65 -0.48 26.19
CA LEU A 287 -12.47 -1.26 25.83
C LEU A 287 -12.85 -2.61 25.16
N ASN A 288 -12.31 -2.85 23.98
CA ASN A 288 -12.54 -4.06 23.22
C ASN A 288 -11.58 -5.18 23.71
N TYR A 289 -12.05 -6.07 24.60
CA TYR A 289 -11.24 -7.14 25.17
C TYR A 289 -10.65 -8.13 24.15
N PRO A 290 -11.36 -8.56 23.10
CA PRO A 290 -10.78 -9.30 21.99
C PRO A 290 -9.57 -8.61 21.36
N VAL A 291 -9.63 -7.30 21.12
CA VAL A 291 -8.52 -6.51 20.57
C VAL A 291 -7.38 -6.38 21.58
N LEU A 292 -7.70 -6.14 22.85
CA LEU A 292 -6.69 -6.16 23.93
C LEU A 292 -5.96 -7.49 23.98
N LEU A 293 -6.67 -8.60 23.88
CA LEU A 293 -6.06 -9.93 23.87
C LEU A 293 -5.18 -10.13 22.64
N GLN A 294 -5.62 -9.67 21.46
CA GLN A 294 -4.79 -9.67 20.25
C GLN A 294 -3.51 -8.84 20.42
N PHE A 295 -3.61 -7.64 21.02
CA PHE A 295 -2.44 -6.81 21.30
C PHE A 295 -1.47 -7.50 22.27
N LEU A 296 -1.95 -8.06 23.38
CA LEU A 296 -1.12 -8.75 24.37
C LEU A 296 -0.47 -10.02 23.84
N THR A 297 -1.15 -10.77 22.98
CA THR A 297 -0.63 -12.00 22.37
C THR A 297 0.17 -11.76 21.10
N HIS A 298 0.18 -10.52 20.60
CA HIS A 298 0.84 -10.18 19.35
C HIS A 298 2.37 -10.42 19.44
N PRO A 299 3.01 -11.04 18.42
CA PRO A 299 4.44 -11.37 18.47
C PRO A 299 5.33 -10.10 18.65
N ILE A 300 4.89 -8.95 18.11
CA ILE A 300 5.59 -7.67 18.22
C ILE A 300 4.83 -6.76 19.20
N CYS A 301 4.57 -7.23 20.41
CA CYS A 301 3.96 -6.41 21.45
C CYS A 301 5.05 -5.59 22.18
N PRO A 302 4.85 -4.30 22.47
CA PRO A 302 5.82 -3.48 23.20
C PRO A 302 5.96 -3.85 24.68
N ILE A 303 5.01 -4.59 25.25
CA ILE A 303 5.06 -5.07 26.64
C ILE A 303 5.94 -6.34 26.71
N ARG A 304 6.76 -6.46 27.73
CA ARG A 304 7.67 -7.60 27.95
C ARG A 304 6.93 -8.95 28.02
N LEU A 305 7.57 -10.01 27.52
CA LEU A 305 6.94 -11.31 27.24
C LEU A 305 6.22 -11.92 28.45
N PHE A 306 6.88 -11.96 29.62
CA PHE A 306 6.25 -12.55 30.81
C PHE A 306 5.03 -11.72 31.24
N ALA A 307 5.18 -10.41 31.33
CA ALA A 307 4.09 -9.50 31.71
C ALA A 307 2.87 -9.66 30.77
N ARG A 308 3.07 -9.57 29.45
CA ARG A 308 1.97 -9.70 28.50
C ARG A 308 1.27 -11.06 28.54
N ARG A 309 2.01 -12.16 28.82
CA ARG A 309 1.41 -13.49 28.99
C ARG A 309 0.53 -13.55 30.24
N GLN A 310 0.97 -13.01 31.37
CA GLN A 310 0.18 -12.96 32.60
C GLN A 310 -1.09 -12.14 32.41
N LEU A 311 -0.96 -10.95 31.79
CA LEU A 311 -2.09 -10.08 31.46
C LEU A 311 -3.06 -10.74 30.47
N ALA A 312 -2.57 -11.40 29.42
CA ALA A 312 -3.39 -12.12 28.45
C ALA A 312 -4.16 -13.25 29.11
N THR A 313 -3.52 -14.04 29.99
CA THR A 313 -4.18 -15.11 30.74
C THR A 313 -5.29 -14.54 31.63
N LYS A 314 -5.04 -13.43 32.31
CA LYS A 314 -6.04 -12.77 33.16
C LYS A 314 -7.23 -12.27 32.32
N VAL A 315 -6.96 -11.56 31.23
CA VAL A 315 -8.01 -11.00 30.34
C VAL A 315 -8.85 -12.11 29.70
N SER A 316 -8.23 -13.24 29.33
CA SER A 316 -8.96 -14.38 28.72
C SER A 316 -9.86 -15.11 29.70
N SER A 317 -9.46 -15.22 30.97
CA SER A 317 -10.24 -15.92 32.01
C SER A 317 -11.30 -15.01 32.64
N MET A 318 -10.97 -13.76 32.87
CA MET A 318 -11.83 -12.77 33.49
C MET A 318 -11.59 -11.40 32.87
N PRO A 319 -12.40 -11.00 31.87
CA PRO A 319 -12.27 -9.70 31.22
C PRO A 319 -12.35 -8.56 32.24
N GLY A 320 -11.38 -7.62 32.17
CA GLY A 320 -11.26 -6.48 33.06
C GLY A 320 -9.80 -6.12 33.31
N ILE A 321 -9.52 -4.80 33.35
CA ILE A 321 -8.19 -4.24 33.59
C ILE A 321 -8.12 -3.45 34.91
N VAL A 322 -9.11 -3.65 35.79
CA VAL A 322 -9.22 -3.02 37.10
C VAL A 322 -9.64 -4.01 38.16
N GLY A 323 -9.40 -3.67 39.44
CA GLY A 323 -9.84 -4.44 40.58
C GLY A 323 -8.79 -5.37 41.18
N ALA A 324 -9.10 -6.01 42.29
CA ALA A 324 -8.17 -6.78 43.10
C ALA A 324 -7.43 -7.91 42.33
N GLU A 325 -8.13 -8.59 41.41
CA GLU A 325 -7.52 -9.65 40.62
C GLU A 325 -6.52 -9.10 39.55
N TRP A 326 -6.75 -7.90 39.06
CA TRP A 326 -5.79 -7.23 38.18
C TRP A 326 -4.53 -6.83 38.96
N GLU A 327 -4.70 -6.26 40.15
CA GLU A 327 -3.56 -5.87 41.00
C GLU A 327 -2.72 -7.09 41.40
N LYS A 328 -3.32 -8.23 41.76
CA LYS A 328 -2.59 -9.47 42.04
C LYS A 328 -1.71 -9.91 40.85
N VAL A 329 -2.19 -9.70 39.63
CA VAL A 329 -1.37 -10.02 38.43
C VAL A 329 -0.21 -9.06 38.28
N LEU A 330 -0.43 -7.77 38.54
CA LEU A 330 0.61 -6.76 38.51
C LEU A 330 1.66 -6.97 39.60
N GLU A 331 1.26 -7.35 40.80
CA GLU A 331 2.16 -7.76 41.91
C GLU A 331 3.04 -8.95 41.49
N ARG A 332 2.45 -10.01 40.91
CA ARG A 332 3.20 -11.15 40.38
C ARG A 332 4.19 -10.77 39.29
N ILE A 333 3.80 -9.84 38.43
CA ILE A 333 4.71 -9.30 37.40
C ILE A 333 5.85 -8.54 38.07
N ALA A 334 5.57 -7.73 39.08
CA ALA A 334 6.57 -6.98 39.81
C ALA A 334 7.55 -7.90 40.54
N GLU A 335 7.09 -8.94 41.22
CA GLU A 335 7.92 -9.97 41.85
C GLU A 335 8.86 -10.64 40.85
N HIS A 336 8.36 -10.98 39.65
CA HIS A 336 9.17 -11.61 38.61
C HIS A 336 10.30 -10.74 38.10
N TYR A 337 10.06 -9.44 37.93
CA TYR A 337 11.05 -8.50 37.38
C TYR A 337 11.93 -7.82 38.42
N GLY A 338 11.60 -7.88 39.70
CA GLY A 338 12.43 -7.33 40.81
C GLY A 338 12.78 -5.87 40.58
N ALA A 339 14.06 -5.55 40.47
CA ALA A 339 14.53 -4.18 40.26
C ALA A 339 14.07 -3.51 38.99
N GLU A 340 13.67 -4.29 37.94
CA GLU A 340 13.17 -3.76 36.70
C GLU A 340 11.62 -3.56 36.72
N ALA A 341 10.93 -3.97 37.77
CA ALA A 341 9.49 -3.90 37.90
C ALA A 341 8.91 -2.49 37.62
N PRO A 342 9.50 -1.39 38.08
CA PRO A 342 8.99 -0.05 37.79
C PRO A 342 8.96 0.28 36.29
N HIS A 343 9.96 -0.13 35.54
CA HIS A 343 10.02 0.08 34.10
C HIS A 343 8.96 -0.77 33.35
N VAL A 344 8.75 -2.01 33.81
CA VAL A 344 7.73 -2.88 33.23
C VAL A 344 6.34 -2.36 33.55
N ARG A 345 6.11 -1.87 34.77
CA ARG A 345 4.85 -1.25 35.18
C ARG A 345 4.56 -0.01 34.32
N ALA A 346 5.50 0.90 34.19
CA ALA A 346 5.36 2.09 33.33
C ALA A 346 5.00 1.71 31.88
N SER A 347 5.63 0.66 31.34
CA SER A 347 5.28 0.16 30.02
C SER A 347 3.86 -0.42 29.94
N ILE A 348 3.34 -1.02 30.99
CA ILE A 348 1.95 -1.50 31.05
C ILE A 348 0.99 -0.30 31.08
N ASP A 349 1.26 0.65 31.97
CA ASP A 349 0.44 1.85 32.16
C ASP A 349 0.36 2.68 30.87
N ASP A 350 1.47 2.83 30.17
CA ASP A 350 1.56 3.54 28.89
C ASP A 350 0.62 3.00 27.80
N TRP A 351 0.28 1.72 27.86
CA TRP A 351 -0.56 1.08 26.85
C TRP A 351 -1.96 0.76 27.30
N LEU A 352 -2.16 0.46 28.59
CA LEU A 352 -3.41 -0.09 29.12
C LEU A 352 -4.14 0.85 30.09
N GLU A 353 -3.41 1.69 30.85
CA GLU A 353 -4.01 2.58 31.84
C GLU A 353 -4.16 4.03 31.31
N THR A 354 -4.12 4.22 30.01
CA THR A 354 -4.37 5.51 29.37
C THR A 354 -5.87 5.81 29.26
N PRO A 355 -6.27 7.10 29.19
CA PRO A 355 -7.66 7.45 28.98
C PRO A 355 -8.27 6.78 27.75
N ALA A 356 -9.44 6.22 27.88
CA ALA A 356 -10.24 5.73 26.77
C ALA A 356 -11.29 6.78 26.37
N PHE A 357 -11.43 7.03 25.08
CA PHE A 357 -12.25 8.10 24.53
C PHE A 357 -13.51 7.54 23.88
N SER A 358 -14.61 8.30 23.96
CA SER A 358 -15.84 7.97 23.26
C SER A 358 -15.60 8.05 21.74
N PRO A 359 -16.00 7.02 20.95
CA PRO A 359 -15.94 7.08 19.50
C PRO A 359 -16.71 8.26 18.89
N ASP A 360 -17.76 8.72 19.54
CA ASP A 360 -18.61 9.82 19.06
C ASP A 360 -17.96 11.19 19.30
N GLU A 361 -17.28 11.36 20.43
CA GLU A 361 -16.55 12.58 20.77
C GLU A 361 -15.20 12.66 20.07
N GLY A 362 -14.53 11.52 19.88
CA GLY A 362 -13.19 11.43 19.33
C GLY A 362 -12.09 11.43 20.39
N ALA A 363 -10.89 11.09 19.98
CA ALA A 363 -9.70 11.16 20.83
C ALA A 363 -8.93 12.46 20.54
N PRO A 364 -8.39 13.14 21.59
CA PRO A 364 -7.51 14.29 21.39
C PRO A 364 -6.34 13.92 20.49
N LEU A 365 -6.03 14.76 19.52
CA LEU A 365 -4.96 14.48 18.53
C LEU A 365 -3.61 14.25 19.21
N ASN A 366 -3.33 14.94 20.31
CA ASN A 366 -2.09 14.79 21.08
C ASN A 366 -1.95 13.37 21.68
N GLU A 367 -3.03 12.73 22.10
CA GLU A 367 -3.01 11.36 22.61
C GLU A 367 -2.72 10.34 21.51
N VAL A 368 -3.27 10.58 20.33
CA VAL A 368 -2.98 9.76 19.14
C VAL A 368 -1.51 9.92 18.71
N LEU A 369 -1.02 11.16 18.67
CA LEU A 369 0.39 11.46 18.39
C LEU A 369 1.32 10.77 19.38
N LEU A 370 1.04 10.85 20.68
CA LEU A 370 1.84 10.22 21.72
C LEU A 370 1.94 8.70 21.53
N ARG A 371 0.85 8.04 21.15
CA ARG A 371 0.87 6.60 20.87
C ARG A 371 1.74 6.23 19.66
N VAL A 372 1.66 7.02 18.59
CA VAL A 372 2.54 6.82 17.41
C VAL A 372 4.00 7.00 17.80
N GLN A 373 4.32 8.03 18.56
CA GLN A 373 5.68 8.31 19.03
C GLN A 373 6.23 7.19 19.92
N ARG A 374 5.40 6.62 20.79
CA ARG A 374 5.76 5.44 21.60
C ARG A 374 6.11 4.22 20.75
N LEU A 375 5.36 3.99 19.66
CA LEU A 375 5.68 2.91 18.72
C LEU A 375 6.96 3.19 17.92
N LEU A 376 7.21 4.43 17.51
CA LEU A 376 8.47 4.81 16.87
C LEU A 376 9.66 4.53 17.81
N ALA A 377 9.57 4.96 19.08
CA ALA A 377 10.59 4.68 20.09
C ALA A 377 10.78 3.17 20.33
N PHE A 378 9.71 2.38 20.24
CA PHE A 378 9.78 0.93 20.34
C PHE A 378 10.48 0.28 19.13
N PHE A 379 10.26 0.74 17.90
CA PHE A 379 10.87 0.18 16.70
C PHE A 379 12.31 0.64 16.50
N GLN A 380 12.66 1.86 16.88
CA GLN A 380 13.97 2.48 16.62
C GLN A 380 15.17 1.59 16.98
N PRO A 381 15.30 1.01 18.20
CA PRO A 381 16.43 0.15 18.56
C PRO A 381 16.45 -1.18 17.79
N ARG A 382 15.34 -1.55 17.14
CA ARG A 382 15.18 -2.80 16.40
C ARG A 382 15.55 -2.68 14.92
N LEU A 383 15.76 -1.47 14.42
CA LEU A 383 16.16 -1.22 13.02
C LEU A 383 17.51 -1.84 12.67
N GLY A 384 18.42 -1.90 13.64
CA GLY A 384 19.76 -2.50 13.51
C GLY A 384 19.86 -3.95 13.97
N HIS A 385 18.75 -4.70 14.06
CA HIS A 385 18.80 -6.09 14.52
C HIS A 385 19.66 -6.95 13.59
N LYS A 386 20.49 -7.84 14.21
CA LYS A 386 21.44 -8.69 13.45
C LYS A 386 20.76 -9.62 12.46
N GLU A 387 19.58 -10.11 12.78
CA GLU A 387 18.79 -10.96 11.90
C GLU A 387 18.04 -10.13 10.88
N PRO A 388 18.29 -10.31 9.55
CA PRO A 388 17.73 -9.47 8.49
C PRO A 388 16.19 -9.44 8.49
N ALA A 389 15.54 -10.57 8.77
CA ALA A 389 14.07 -10.65 8.78
C ALA A 389 13.46 -9.76 9.89
N HIS A 390 14.06 -9.74 11.08
CA HIS A 390 13.62 -8.88 12.19
C HIS A 390 13.90 -7.40 11.90
N SER A 391 15.06 -7.08 11.33
CA SER A 391 15.39 -5.72 10.93
C SER A 391 14.43 -5.19 9.84
N LEU A 392 14.12 -5.99 8.82
CA LEU A 392 13.15 -5.62 7.78
C LEU A 392 11.74 -5.42 8.34
N ALA A 393 11.29 -6.31 9.24
CA ALA A 393 10.00 -6.16 9.89
C ALA A 393 9.93 -4.87 10.73
N ALA A 394 10.99 -4.57 11.50
CA ALA A 394 11.07 -3.34 12.29
C ALA A 394 11.09 -2.09 11.42
N ARG A 395 11.81 -2.09 10.29
CA ARG A 395 11.82 -0.98 9.32
C ARG A 395 10.44 -0.74 8.72
N ALA A 396 9.70 -1.80 8.37
CA ALA A 396 8.34 -1.66 7.86
C ALA A 396 7.38 -1.04 8.89
N GLY A 397 7.42 -1.51 10.15
CA GLY A 397 6.62 -0.93 11.23
C GLY A 397 7.02 0.51 11.57
N TYR A 398 8.32 0.82 11.56
CA TYR A 398 8.83 2.17 11.76
C TYR A 398 8.35 3.13 10.67
N ALA A 399 8.51 2.76 9.39
CA ALA A 399 8.07 3.58 8.26
C ALA A 399 6.54 3.82 8.28
N GLN A 400 5.76 2.83 8.71
CA GLN A 400 4.32 3.00 8.91
C GLN A 400 4.01 4.05 9.99
N CYS A 401 4.68 3.98 11.13
CA CYS A 401 4.49 4.93 12.22
C CYS A 401 4.99 6.33 11.84
N GLU A 402 6.10 6.45 11.09
CA GLU A 402 6.63 7.72 10.59
C GLU A 402 5.64 8.40 9.64
N ALA A 403 5.08 7.64 8.69
CA ALA A 403 4.05 8.15 7.79
C ALA A 403 2.77 8.58 8.54
N ALA A 404 2.37 7.84 9.59
CA ALA A 404 1.26 8.22 10.44
C ALA A 404 1.56 9.52 11.22
N LEU A 405 2.77 9.67 11.75
CA LEU A 405 3.20 10.87 12.47
C LEU A 405 3.14 12.10 11.56
N GLU A 406 3.74 12.04 10.36
CA GLU A 406 3.72 13.15 9.39
C GLU A 406 2.29 13.59 9.02
N ALA A 407 1.37 12.64 8.91
CA ALA A 407 -0.03 12.94 8.63
C ALA A 407 -0.74 13.61 9.82
N LEU A 408 -0.53 13.10 11.03
CA LEU A 408 -1.10 13.67 12.26
C LEU A 408 -0.58 15.09 12.51
N GLU A 409 0.71 15.34 12.31
CA GLU A 409 1.30 16.68 12.39
C GLU A 409 0.68 17.64 11.36
N THR A 410 0.40 17.14 10.15
CA THR A 410 -0.31 17.92 9.13
C THR A 410 -1.72 18.28 9.59
N LEU A 411 -2.46 17.33 10.17
CA LEU A 411 -3.79 17.61 10.74
C LEU A 411 -3.73 18.59 11.91
N GLN A 412 -2.71 18.49 12.76
CA GLN A 412 -2.50 19.44 13.85
C GLN A 412 -2.27 20.87 13.34
N LEU A 413 -1.46 21.02 12.29
CA LEU A 413 -1.25 22.34 11.63
C LEU A 413 -2.53 22.89 11.01
N GLN A 414 -3.47 22.03 10.64
CA GLN A 414 -4.79 22.40 10.10
C GLN A 414 -5.83 22.71 11.22
N GLY A 415 -5.41 22.70 12.49
CA GLY A 415 -6.30 22.98 13.63
C GLY A 415 -7.25 21.85 13.99
N VAL A 416 -6.96 20.62 13.57
CA VAL A 416 -7.74 19.45 14.00
C VAL A 416 -7.34 19.10 15.43
N GLU A 417 -8.28 19.19 16.35
CA GLU A 417 -8.06 18.94 17.77
C GLU A 417 -8.40 17.50 18.18
N GLN A 418 -9.35 16.88 17.47
CA GLN A 418 -9.87 15.54 17.79
C GLN A 418 -9.96 14.67 16.54
N LEU A 419 -9.69 13.36 16.71
CA LEU A 419 -9.89 12.35 15.69
C LEU A 419 -10.97 11.37 16.12
N ARG A 420 -11.88 11.06 15.20
CA ARG A 420 -12.92 10.03 15.40
C ARG A 420 -12.49 8.73 14.70
N PRO A 421 -12.85 7.56 15.25
CA PRO A 421 -12.74 6.33 14.49
C PRO A 421 -13.67 6.46 13.27
N GLY A 422 -13.15 6.22 12.05
CA GLY A 422 -13.95 6.40 10.83
C GLY A 422 -15.33 5.80 10.93
N SER A 423 -16.34 6.61 10.70
CA SER A 423 -17.73 6.21 10.77
C SER A 423 -18.08 5.36 9.56
N CYS A 424 -18.00 4.05 9.68
CA CYS A 424 -18.54 3.17 8.67
C CYS A 424 -19.35 2.02 9.29
N SER A 425 -20.57 1.92 8.80
CA SER A 425 -21.69 1.01 9.07
C SER A 425 -21.44 -0.33 9.77
N ARG A 426 -22.43 -0.66 10.58
CA ARG A 426 -22.69 -1.86 11.37
C ARG A 426 -22.59 -3.18 10.58
N SER A 427 -21.42 -3.75 10.40
CA SER A 427 -21.26 -5.20 10.22
C SER A 427 -19.81 -5.66 10.40
N SER A 428 -19.65 -6.60 11.27
CA SER A 428 -18.63 -7.64 11.52
C SER A 428 -17.14 -7.45 11.22
N SER A 429 -16.60 -6.26 11.09
CA SER A 429 -15.14 -6.06 10.90
C SER A 429 -14.61 -4.77 11.52
N LYS A 430 -14.83 -4.58 12.83
CA LYS A 430 -14.34 -3.40 13.58
C LYS A 430 -12.80 -3.27 13.55
N LEU A 431 -12.09 -4.39 13.44
CA LEU A 431 -10.62 -4.41 13.27
C LEU A 431 -10.14 -3.82 11.94
N LEU A 432 -10.91 -4.01 10.87
CA LEU A 432 -10.61 -3.46 9.55
C LEU A 432 -10.82 -1.94 9.45
N ARG A 433 -11.44 -1.30 10.42
CA ARG A 433 -11.85 0.12 10.36
C ARG A 433 -10.85 1.08 10.97
N ALA A 434 -10.23 0.76 12.10
CA ALA A 434 -9.02 1.47 12.55
C ALA A 434 -7.91 1.30 11.50
N VAL A 435 -7.82 0.13 10.89
CA VAL A 435 -6.99 -0.18 9.71
C VAL A 435 -7.39 0.64 8.49
N GLN A 436 -8.65 1.03 8.31
CA GLN A 436 -9.07 1.81 7.13
C GLN A 436 -8.69 3.29 7.21
N ILE A 437 -8.71 3.92 8.38
CA ILE A 437 -8.10 5.24 8.57
C ILE A 437 -6.59 5.15 8.31
N ILE A 438 -5.95 4.12 8.85
CA ILE A 438 -4.52 3.86 8.63
C ILE A 438 -4.26 3.30 7.22
N ARG A 439 -5.21 2.57 6.57
CA ARG A 439 -5.11 2.18 5.15
C ARG A 439 -5.12 3.36 4.18
N CYS A 440 -5.83 4.41 4.48
CA CYS A 440 -5.68 5.67 3.76
C CYS A 440 -4.28 6.27 3.94
N TRP A 441 -3.56 5.86 4.98
CA TRP A 441 -2.26 6.38 5.38
C TRP A 441 -1.09 5.47 5.01
N LEU A 442 -1.35 4.24 4.59
CA LEU A 442 -0.30 3.33 4.14
C LEU A 442 -0.03 3.55 2.65
N PRO A 443 1.23 3.81 2.26
CA PRO A 443 1.59 3.72 0.85
C PRO A 443 1.26 2.30 0.36
N ARG A 444 0.42 2.19 -0.66
CA ARG A 444 0.27 0.95 -1.41
C ARG A 444 1.64 0.65 -2.00
N SER A 445 2.33 -0.30 -1.35
CA SER A 445 3.60 -0.90 -1.77
C SER A 445 4.75 0.08 -2.08
N ALA A 446 5.63 0.29 -1.10
CA ALA A 446 7.03 0.32 -1.46
C ALA A 446 7.47 -1.15 -1.66
N PRO A 447 8.00 -1.54 -2.81
CA PRO A 447 8.57 -2.87 -2.98
C PRO A 447 9.79 -2.99 -2.06
N ILE A 448 9.81 -4.03 -1.25
CA ILE A 448 11.01 -4.45 -0.50
C ILE A 448 11.87 -5.29 -1.44
#